data_5165dcfc6984c50ef31b551cbbb836a9
#
_entry.id   5165dcfc6984c50ef31b551cbbb836a9
#
_cell.length_a   1.000
_cell.length_b   1.000
_cell.length_c   1.000
_cell.angle_alpha   90.00
_cell.angle_beta   90.00
_cell.angle_gamma   90.00
#
_symmetry.space_group_name_H-M   'P 1'
#
loop_
_entity.id
_entity.type
_entity.pdbx_description
1 polymer ?
#
loop_
_entity_poly.entity_id
_entity_poly.type
_entity_poly.pdbx_seq_one_letter_code
_entity_poly.pdbx_strand_id
1 'polypeptide(L)'
;MNNLIWFRNDLRIQNNITLKKAIDCSSHLEAVYIIPKDTDWHIGEAAQWYLHKSLISLEKDLLEIGIALNFYREDTAEFFKKKIDQDKIERIFCTESNNPIQLKIDQEVNKRLPKNCQLSYVGRDTIISPEQIKTNDGGYYKVYTPFWNKFEKFVSQKILESQQCNIPLKKYFNSGEKNTNVLDLKLLPEKDWYKKFDKYWQPGERNSLDNVDKFIQTNLFKYKDHRDFMSDDATAKISAAINFGEISTAALYQRLTQKLYSAHESCELSIHIFIKQMAWREFAKYTLFHNSDTYFKSAYGYCDSDVLWNGDDILFELWKTSKTGIPIIDSAMQQLREEGWMHNRSRMIVASFLTKNLGIHWLKGAKWFWDSLVDADLALNSMGWQWVAGTAPYSAQFSRIFNPTIQTQKYDKKGAYINKYLPKQNILTTPIVSISDSAHAAKQRYKKIISMK
;
A
#
# COMPACT_ATOMS: atom_id res chain seq x y z
N MET A 1 1.33 24.21 -26.78
CA MET A 1 0.71 22.89 -26.53
C MET A 1 -0.04 22.92 -25.23
N ASN A 2 -1.35 22.63 -25.27
CA ASN A 2 -2.20 22.51 -24.08
C ASN A 2 -2.20 21.07 -23.63
N ASN A 3 -1.69 20.82 -22.45
CA ASN A 3 -1.55 19.46 -21.93
C ASN A 3 -2.18 19.33 -20.54
N LEU A 4 -2.50 18.10 -20.17
CA LEU A 4 -2.93 17.73 -18.83
C LEU A 4 -1.88 16.84 -18.18
N ILE A 5 -1.73 16.98 -16.86
CA ILE A 5 -1.14 15.93 -16.02
C ILE A 5 -2.23 15.32 -15.15
N TRP A 6 -2.39 14.01 -15.29
CA TRP A 6 -3.31 13.21 -14.49
C TRP A 6 -2.58 12.55 -13.34
N PHE A 7 -2.66 13.17 -12.16
CA PHE A 7 -2.11 12.61 -10.93
C PHE A 7 -2.88 11.38 -10.48
N ARG A 8 -2.14 10.40 -9.98
CA ARG A 8 -2.64 9.12 -9.44
C ARG A 8 -1.97 8.81 -8.10
N ASN A 9 -1.15 7.75 -8.02
CA ASN A 9 -0.33 7.39 -6.87
C ASN A 9 1.08 8.00 -6.99
N ASP A 10 1.16 9.28 -7.31
CA ASP A 10 2.40 10.05 -7.50
C ASP A 10 2.26 11.48 -6.95
N LEU A 11 1.61 11.62 -5.77
CA LEU A 11 1.21 12.89 -5.17
C LEU A 11 2.40 13.66 -4.60
N ARG A 12 3.33 14.07 -5.49
CA ARG A 12 4.55 14.79 -5.15
C ARG A 12 5.04 15.68 -6.31
N ILE A 13 5.92 16.62 -5.99
CA ILE A 13 6.68 17.42 -6.96
C ILE A 13 8.07 16.82 -7.17
N GLN A 14 8.82 16.55 -6.09
CA GLN A 14 10.19 16.08 -6.20
C GLN A 14 10.27 14.63 -6.70
N ASN A 15 11.24 14.38 -7.58
CA ASN A 15 11.41 13.07 -8.19
C ASN A 15 10.14 12.56 -8.93
N ASN A 16 9.33 13.49 -9.46
CA ASN A 16 8.18 13.18 -10.31
C ASN A 16 8.53 13.42 -11.77
N ILE A 17 8.97 12.37 -12.47
CA ILE A 17 9.41 12.42 -13.86
C ILE A 17 8.24 12.76 -14.77
N THR A 18 7.03 12.29 -14.43
CA THR A 18 5.81 12.57 -15.18
C THR A 18 5.53 14.07 -15.17
N LEU A 19 5.58 14.71 -13.99
CA LEU A 19 5.40 16.16 -13.85
C LEU A 19 6.51 16.92 -14.56
N LYS A 20 7.78 16.51 -14.42
CA LYS A 20 8.91 17.12 -15.11
C LYS A 20 8.71 17.12 -16.63
N LYS A 21 8.34 15.97 -17.19
CA LYS A 21 8.08 15.83 -18.62
C LYS A 21 6.88 16.64 -19.07
N ALA A 22 5.82 16.69 -18.28
CA ALA A 22 4.64 17.50 -18.55
C ALA A 22 5.01 19.00 -18.59
N ILE A 23 5.79 19.48 -17.63
CA ILE A 23 6.29 20.87 -17.61
C ILE A 23 7.12 21.17 -18.87
N ASP A 24 8.09 20.30 -19.20
CA ASP A 24 9.01 20.53 -20.33
C ASP A 24 8.32 20.52 -21.69
N CYS A 25 7.18 19.85 -21.82
CA CYS A 25 6.45 19.70 -23.08
C CYS A 25 5.25 20.65 -23.24
N SER A 26 4.96 21.51 -22.26
CA SER A 26 3.73 22.30 -22.25
C SER A 26 4.00 23.80 -22.30
N SER A 27 3.17 24.52 -23.06
CA SER A 27 3.04 25.98 -22.94
C SER A 27 1.93 26.37 -21.96
N HIS A 28 0.95 25.47 -21.79
CA HIS A 28 -0.08 25.51 -20.75
C HIS A 28 -0.27 24.10 -20.17
N LEU A 29 -0.28 23.98 -18.85
CA LEU A 29 -0.41 22.71 -18.14
C LEU A 29 -1.44 22.84 -17.01
N GLU A 30 -2.46 22.01 -17.06
CA GLU A 30 -3.44 21.83 -15.99
C GLU A 30 -3.21 20.49 -15.32
N ALA A 31 -3.33 20.44 -14.00
CA ALA A 31 -3.28 19.20 -13.23
C ALA A 31 -4.69 18.75 -12.87
N VAL A 32 -4.96 17.45 -12.98
CA VAL A 32 -6.23 16.85 -12.59
C VAL A 32 -6.03 15.63 -11.69
N TYR A 33 -6.92 15.47 -10.72
CA TYR A 33 -7.09 14.27 -9.95
C TYR A 33 -8.52 13.75 -10.08
N ILE A 34 -8.70 12.49 -10.47
CA ILE A 34 -10.00 11.92 -10.79
C ILE A 34 -10.24 10.69 -9.91
N ILE A 35 -11.34 10.70 -9.17
CA ILE A 35 -11.89 9.51 -8.50
C ILE A 35 -12.92 8.88 -9.45
N PRO A 36 -12.67 7.67 -9.99
CA PRO A 36 -13.63 7.01 -10.86
C PRO A 36 -14.89 6.62 -10.06
N LYS A 37 -16.08 6.85 -10.64
CA LYS A 37 -17.36 6.52 -9.99
C LYS A 37 -17.62 5.02 -9.91
N ASP A 38 -17.30 4.32 -10.97
CA ASP A 38 -17.68 2.92 -11.16
C ASP A 38 -16.44 2.02 -11.11
N THR A 39 -16.04 1.66 -9.89
CA THR A 39 -14.99 0.66 -9.67
C THR A 39 -15.48 -0.43 -8.73
N ASP A 40 -15.16 -1.67 -9.02
CA ASP A 40 -15.49 -2.83 -8.17
C ASP A 40 -14.79 -2.79 -6.80
N TRP A 41 -13.80 -1.90 -6.64
CA TRP A 41 -12.96 -1.83 -5.46
C TRP A 41 -12.65 -0.37 -5.09
N HIS A 42 -13.57 0.24 -4.35
CA HIS A 42 -13.43 1.63 -3.90
C HIS A 42 -12.30 1.77 -2.88
N ILE A 43 -11.72 2.97 -2.80
CA ILE A 43 -10.73 3.31 -1.77
C ILE A 43 -11.41 3.21 -0.40
N GLY A 44 -10.77 2.53 0.57
CA GLY A 44 -11.28 2.37 1.92
C GLY A 44 -11.33 3.68 2.71
N GLU A 45 -12.22 3.78 3.72
CA GLU A 45 -12.49 5.03 4.44
C GLU A 45 -11.24 5.65 5.07
N ALA A 46 -10.37 4.86 5.71
CA ALA A 46 -9.14 5.37 6.30
C ALA A 46 -8.17 5.92 5.24
N ALA A 47 -8.05 5.22 4.11
CA ALA A 47 -7.21 5.63 2.98
C ALA A 47 -7.78 6.88 2.28
N GLN A 48 -9.12 7.04 2.23
CA GLN A 48 -9.77 8.26 1.72
C GLN A 48 -9.42 9.48 2.56
N TRP A 49 -9.39 9.35 3.89
CA TRP A 49 -8.95 10.44 4.77
C TRP A 49 -7.49 10.83 4.49
N TYR A 50 -6.58 9.86 4.37
CA TYR A 50 -5.17 10.14 4.07
C TYR A 50 -5.03 10.82 2.71
N LEU A 51 -5.70 10.31 1.69
CA LEU A 51 -5.73 10.87 0.34
C LEU A 51 -6.23 12.32 0.35
N HIS A 52 -7.30 12.62 1.08
CA HIS A 52 -7.85 13.96 1.19
C HIS A 52 -6.78 14.96 1.68
N LYS A 53 -6.03 14.61 2.72
CA LYS A 53 -4.96 15.45 3.26
C LYS A 53 -3.77 15.57 2.29
N SER A 54 -3.38 14.45 1.63
CA SER A 54 -2.32 14.45 0.61
C SER A 54 -2.65 15.38 -0.57
N LEU A 55 -3.89 15.36 -1.02
CA LEU A 55 -4.34 16.20 -2.14
C LEU A 55 -4.33 17.69 -1.78
N ILE A 56 -4.71 18.07 -0.55
CA ILE A 56 -4.58 19.44 -0.06
C ILE A 56 -3.12 19.89 -0.09
N SER A 57 -2.19 19.03 0.35
CA SER A 57 -0.76 19.35 0.33
C SER A 57 -0.25 19.51 -1.10
N LEU A 58 -0.57 18.56 -1.99
CA LEU A 58 -0.16 18.60 -3.40
C LEU A 58 -0.70 19.84 -4.12
N GLU A 59 -1.97 20.19 -3.88
CA GLU A 59 -2.59 21.39 -4.46
C GLU A 59 -1.80 22.65 -4.12
N LYS A 60 -1.44 22.80 -2.84
CA LYS A 60 -0.63 23.92 -2.36
C LYS A 60 0.73 23.96 -3.05
N ASP A 61 1.43 22.82 -3.10
CA ASP A 61 2.77 22.72 -3.65
C ASP A 61 2.77 22.97 -5.18
N LEU A 62 1.75 22.49 -5.91
CA LEU A 62 1.58 22.76 -7.34
C LEU A 62 1.28 24.24 -7.61
N LEU A 63 0.49 24.88 -6.76
CA LEU A 63 0.16 26.30 -6.91
C LEU A 63 1.42 27.18 -6.76
N GLU A 64 2.38 26.80 -5.89
CA GLU A 64 3.67 27.51 -5.74
C GLU A 64 4.47 27.54 -7.06
N ILE A 65 4.30 26.53 -7.93
CA ILE A 65 4.95 26.45 -9.25
C ILE A 65 4.04 26.90 -10.41
N GLY A 66 2.85 27.44 -10.10
CA GLY A 66 1.93 28.01 -11.06
C GLY A 66 1.06 27.01 -11.82
N ILE A 67 0.81 25.82 -11.23
CA ILE A 67 -0.06 24.79 -11.80
C ILE A 67 -1.31 24.65 -10.92
N ALA A 68 -2.51 24.83 -11.49
CA ALA A 68 -3.76 24.59 -10.81
C ALA A 68 -4.09 23.10 -10.80
N LEU A 69 -4.46 22.54 -9.63
CA LEU A 69 -4.96 21.17 -9.49
C LEU A 69 -6.48 21.20 -9.38
N ASN A 70 -7.15 20.51 -10.29
CA ASN A 70 -8.60 20.36 -10.32
C ASN A 70 -9.02 18.92 -9.97
N PHE A 71 -10.17 18.77 -9.31
CA PHE A 71 -10.64 17.54 -8.71
C PHE A 71 -11.98 17.11 -9.30
N TYR A 72 -12.09 15.84 -9.69
CA TYR A 72 -13.30 15.32 -10.31
C TYR A 72 -13.67 13.95 -9.74
N ARG A 73 -14.98 13.69 -9.60
CA ARG A 73 -15.52 12.38 -9.24
C ARG A 73 -16.55 11.97 -10.30
N GLU A 74 -16.06 11.30 -11.36
CA GLU A 74 -16.88 10.92 -12.51
C GLU A 74 -16.25 9.76 -13.30
N ASP A 75 -16.91 9.29 -14.37
CA ASP A 75 -16.29 8.34 -15.31
C ASP A 75 -15.07 8.99 -15.96
N THR A 76 -13.91 8.37 -15.76
CA THR A 76 -12.63 8.95 -16.18
C THR A 76 -12.52 9.10 -17.70
N ALA A 77 -13.03 8.14 -18.46
CA ALA A 77 -12.94 8.17 -19.90
C ALA A 77 -13.88 9.22 -20.51
N GLU A 78 -15.07 9.39 -19.94
CA GLU A 78 -16.02 10.42 -20.34
C GLU A 78 -15.51 11.82 -19.97
N PHE A 79 -14.88 11.96 -18.80
CA PHE A 79 -14.21 13.21 -18.41
C PHE A 79 -13.19 13.64 -19.46
N PHE A 80 -12.24 12.76 -19.81
CA PHE A 80 -11.20 13.11 -20.76
C PHE A 80 -11.75 13.43 -22.14
N LYS A 81 -12.76 12.68 -22.61
CA LYS A 81 -13.42 12.98 -23.89
C LYS A 81 -13.96 14.41 -23.91
N LYS A 82 -14.72 14.80 -22.90
CA LYS A 82 -15.29 16.17 -22.79
C LYS A 82 -14.20 17.23 -22.70
N LYS A 83 -13.20 17.01 -21.83
CA LYS A 83 -12.14 17.98 -21.55
C LYS A 83 -11.25 18.22 -22.77
N ILE A 84 -10.96 17.18 -23.57
CA ILE A 84 -10.18 17.28 -24.80
C ILE A 84 -10.92 18.12 -25.83
N ASP A 85 -12.22 17.88 -26.01
CA ASP A 85 -13.03 18.63 -27.00
C ASP A 85 -13.15 20.11 -26.62
N GLN A 86 -13.30 20.41 -25.33
CA GLN A 86 -13.47 21.78 -24.83
C GLN A 86 -12.16 22.57 -24.86
N ASP A 87 -11.05 22.01 -24.37
CA ASP A 87 -9.80 22.75 -24.13
C ASP A 87 -8.70 22.42 -25.14
N LYS A 88 -9.02 21.63 -26.19
CA LYS A 88 -8.09 21.22 -27.23
C LYS A 88 -6.81 20.63 -26.68
N ILE A 89 -6.96 19.68 -25.73
CA ILE A 89 -5.84 18.98 -25.09
C ILE A 89 -5.15 18.07 -26.10
N GLU A 90 -3.84 18.22 -26.25
CA GLU A 90 -3.03 17.44 -27.19
C GLU A 90 -2.44 16.19 -26.52
N ARG A 91 -2.14 16.26 -25.20
CA ARG A 91 -1.52 15.17 -24.48
C ARG A 91 -1.93 15.13 -23.01
N ILE A 92 -2.14 13.92 -22.52
CA ILE A 92 -2.38 13.62 -21.10
C ILE A 92 -1.16 12.87 -20.59
N PHE A 93 -0.42 13.47 -19.67
CA PHE A 93 0.69 12.82 -18.99
C PHE A 93 0.21 12.10 -17.74
N CYS A 94 0.66 10.87 -17.51
CA CYS A 94 0.36 10.11 -16.29
C CYS A 94 1.48 9.15 -15.94
N THR A 95 1.55 8.79 -14.67
CA THR A 95 2.46 7.76 -14.18
C THR A 95 1.88 6.37 -14.49
N GLU A 96 2.71 5.46 -15.03
CA GLU A 96 2.35 4.08 -15.29
C GLU A 96 1.98 3.37 -13.99
N SER A 97 0.87 2.65 -13.98
CA SER A 97 0.45 1.81 -12.86
C SER A 97 0.27 0.37 -13.31
N ASN A 98 0.71 -0.56 -12.45
CA ASN A 98 0.53 -2.00 -12.66
C ASN A 98 -0.66 -2.56 -11.85
N ASN A 99 -1.48 -1.69 -11.26
CA ASN A 99 -2.70 -2.06 -10.57
C ASN A 99 -3.76 -2.49 -11.60
N PRO A 100 -4.34 -3.71 -11.50
CA PRO A 100 -5.29 -4.22 -12.49
C PRO A 100 -6.55 -3.36 -12.63
N ILE A 101 -6.98 -2.68 -11.56
CA ILE A 101 -8.12 -1.75 -11.61
C ILE A 101 -7.75 -0.52 -12.45
N GLN A 102 -6.57 0.06 -12.22
CA GLN A 102 -6.09 1.21 -12.98
C GLN A 102 -5.84 0.86 -14.44
N LEU A 103 -5.30 -0.32 -14.73
CA LEU A 103 -5.10 -0.79 -16.10
C LEU A 103 -6.41 -0.90 -16.89
N LYS A 104 -7.51 -1.35 -16.25
CA LYS A 104 -8.84 -1.34 -16.88
C LYS A 104 -9.32 0.07 -17.20
N ILE A 105 -9.14 1.02 -16.28
CA ILE A 105 -9.48 2.42 -16.49
C ILE A 105 -8.68 2.98 -17.67
N ASP A 106 -7.37 2.73 -17.70
CA ASP A 106 -6.48 3.19 -18.77
C ASP A 106 -6.89 2.64 -20.14
N GLN A 107 -7.30 1.37 -20.19
CA GLN A 107 -7.81 0.76 -21.43
C GLN A 107 -9.09 1.45 -21.91
N GLU A 108 -10.03 1.76 -21.02
CA GLU A 108 -11.26 2.46 -21.39
C GLU A 108 -11.00 3.91 -21.82
N VAL A 109 -10.09 4.60 -21.13
CA VAL A 109 -9.64 5.93 -21.56
C VAL A 109 -9.06 5.86 -22.96
N ASN A 110 -8.07 4.99 -23.20
CA ASN A 110 -7.41 4.87 -24.52
C ASN A 110 -8.39 4.54 -25.66
N LYS A 111 -9.43 3.75 -25.42
CA LYS A 111 -10.46 3.44 -26.41
C LYS A 111 -11.28 4.65 -26.84
N ARG A 112 -11.47 5.63 -25.94
CA ARG A 112 -12.34 6.80 -26.15
C ARG A 112 -11.57 8.07 -26.51
N LEU A 113 -10.22 8.05 -26.44
CA LEU A 113 -9.40 9.19 -26.84
C LEU A 113 -9.54 9.45 -28.35
N PRO A 114 -9.69 10.73 -28.76
CA PRO A 114 -9.64 11.09 -30.17
C PRO A 114 -8.21 10.94 -30.71
N LYS A 115 -8.06 10.75 -32.02
CA LYS A 115 -6.77 10.49 -32.68
C LYS A 115 -5.72 11.61 -32.49
N ASN A 116 -6.14 12.80 -32.20
CA ASN A 116 -5.27 13.97 -31.98
C ASN A 116 -4.84 14.14 -30.52
N CYS A 117 -5.24 13.29 -29.60
CA CYS A 117 -4.80 13.31 -28.22
C CYS A 117 -4.20 11.96 -27.79
N GLN A 118 -3.11 12.00 -27.03
CA GLN A 118 -2.38 10.82 -26.60
C GLN A 118 -2.29 10.74 -25.07
N LEU A 119 -2.57 9.54 -24.50
CA LEU A 119 -2.22 9.20 -23.13
C LEU A 119 -0.74 8.77 -23.08
N SER A 120 0.09 9.54 -22.37
CA SER A 120 1.54 9.36 -22.31
C SER A 120 1.98 8.89 -20.93
N TYR A 121 2.40 7.62 -20.82
CA TYR A 121 3.02 7.07 -19.63
C TYR A 121 4.49 7.47 -19.58
N VAL A 122 4.94 8.10 -18.48
CA VAL A 122 6.32 8.60 -18.37
C VAL A 122 7.04 7.98 -17.16
N GLY A 123 6.53 8.18 -15.97
CA GLY A 123 7.03 7.57 -14.75
C GLY A 123 6.31 6.26 -14.43
N ARG A 124 6.71 5.62 -13.34
CA ARG A 124 6.04 4.41 -12.82
C ARG A 124 5.96 4.43 -11.30
N ASP A 125 4.99 3.69 -10.76
CA ASP A 125 4.77 3.53 -9.33
C ASP A 125 5.57 2.36 -8.70
N THR A 126 6.44 1.73 -9.50
CA THR A 126 7.39 0.67 -9.13
C THR A 126 8.82 1.10 -9.43
N ILE A 127 9.80 0.46 -8.79
CA ILE A 127 11.22 0.70 -9.08
C ILE A 127 11.56 0.17 -10.48
N ILE A 128 11.01 -1.00 -10.84
CA ILE A 128 11.23 -1.66 -12.14
C ILE A 128 9.87 -2.06 -12.70
N SER A 129 9.70 -2.00 -14.03
CA SER A 129 8.54 -2.58 -14.67
C SER A 129 8.49 -4.10 -14.41
N PRO A 130 7.36 -4.65 -13.96
CA PRO A 130 7.20 -6.09 -13.75
C PRO A 130 7.54 -6.94 -14.97
N GLU A 131 7.33 -6.43 -16.18
CA GLU A 131 7.64 -7.12 -17.43
C GLU A 131 9.14 -7.35 -17.68
N GLN A 132 10.00 -6.55 -17.04
CA GLN A 132 11.45 -6.65 -17.19
C GLN A 132 12.09 -7.76 -16.33
N ILE A 133 11.38 -8.25 -15.31
CA ILE A 133 11.84 -9.30 -14.40
C ILE A 133 11.25 -10.64 -14.85
N LYS A 134 12.03 -11.42 -15.59
CA LYS A 134 11.59 -12.73 -16.10
C LYS A 134 12.53 -13.85 -15.60
N THR A 135 11.98 -15.05 -15.46
CA THR A 135 12.74 -16.28 -15.29
C THR A 135 13.53 -16.61 -16.57
N ASN A 136 14.46 -17.56 -16.51
CA ASN A 136 15.28 -17.91 -17.67
C ASN A 136 14.47 -18.52 -18.83
N ASP A 137 13.31 -19.11 -18.53
CA ASP A 137 12.34 -19.67 -19.49
C ASP A 137 11.30 -18.63 -19.97
N GLY A 138 11.47 -17.34 -19.58
CA GLY A 138 10.59 -16.25 -19.99
C GLY A 138 9.32 -16.08 -19.14
N GLY A 139 9.13 -16.93 -18.12
CA GLY A 139 8.00 -16.84 -17.18
C GLY A 139 8.23 -15.81 -16.08
N TYR A 140 7.47 -15.93 -14.98
CA TYR A 140 7.56 -15.04 -13.83
C TYR A 140 7.88 -15.78 -12.52
N TYR A 141 8.50 -15.07 -11.58
CA TYR A 141 8.87 -15.62 -10.28
C TYR A 141 7.64 -15.73 -9.36
N LYS A 142 7.39 -16.93 -8.84
CA LYS A 142 6.29 -17.23 -7.90
C LYS A 142 6.73 -17.17 -6.43
N VAL A 143 8.03 -17.02 -6.16
CA VAL A 143 8.63 -17.04 -4.81
C VAL A 143 9.59 -15.88 -4.66
N TYR A 144 9.63 -15.29 -3.45
CA TYR A 144 10.38 -14.06 -3.20
C TYR A 144 11.90 -14.18 -3.41
N THR A 145 12.53 -15.22 -2.90
CA THR A 145 14.02 -15.30 -2.91
C THR A 145 14.62 -15.26 -4.32
N PRO A 146 14.17 -16.09 -5.30
CA PRO A 146 14.67 -15.98 -6.66
C PRO A 146 14.30 -14.65 -7.35
N PHE A 147 13.11 -14.07 -7.04
CA PHE A 147 12.76 -12.72 -7.49
C PHE A 147 13.76 -11.69 -6.96
N TRP A 148 14.05 -11.69 -5.65
CA TRP A 148 15.01 -10.77 -5.03
C TRP A 148 16.38 -10.83 -5.70
N ASN A 149 16.92 -12.03 -5.89
CA ASN A 149 18.24 -12.22 -6.52
C ASN A 149 18.31 -11.64 -7.94
N LYS A 150 17.22 -11.72 -8.71
CA LYS A 150 17.14 -11.13 -10.05
C LYS A 150 16.94 -9.62 -9.98
N PHE A 151 16.03 -9.17 -9.11
CA PHE A 151 15.72 -7.75 -8.88
C PHE A 151 16.96 -6.96 -8.46
N GLU A 152 17.69 -7.44 -7.44
CA GLU A 152 18.89 -6.80 -6.92
C GLU A 152 19.97 -6.61 -8.00
N LYS A 153 20.24 -7.65 -8.80
CA LYS A 153 21.19 -7.58 -9.93
C LYS A 153 20.74 -6.59 -11.00
N PHE A 154 19.44 -6.56 -11.29
CA PHE A 154 18.88 -5.68 -12.31
C PHE A 154 18.96 -4.21 -11.89
N VAL A 155 18.60 -3.90 -10.64
CA VAL A 155 18.64 -2.53 -10.10
C VAL A 155 20.06 -2.00 -9.98
N SER A 156 21.03 -2.86 -9.58
CA SER A 156 22.44 -2.45 -9.47
C SER A 156 23.08 -2.09 -10.81
N GLN A 157 22.55 -2.62 -11.91
CA GLN A 157 23.16 -2.47 -13.25
C GLN A 157 22.59 -1.32 -14.09
N LYS A 158 21.38 -0.81 -13.81
CA LYS A 158 20.68 -0.07 -14.88
C LYS A 158 19.97 1.24 -14.55
N ILE A 159 19.60 1.62 -13.28
CA ILE A 159 18.28 2.26 -13.39
C ILE A 159 18.00 3.46 -12.52
N LEU A 160 18.74 3.74 -11.54
CA LEU A 160 18.33 4.75 -10.58
C LEU A 160 18.46 6.18 -11.09
N GLU A 161 19.36 6.39 -12.05
CA GLU A 161 19.59 7.73 -12.65
C GLU A 161 18.39 8.22 -13.47
N SER A 162 17.73 7.33 -14.18
CA SER A 162 16.62 7.71 -15.07
C SER A 162 15.31 8.09 -14.35
N GLN A 163 15.20 7.84 -13.05
CA GLN A 163 14.00 8.13 -12.26
C GLN A 163 14.19 9.27 -11.24
N GLN A 164 15.36 9.91 -11.22
CA GLN A 164 15.56 11.09 -10.42
C GLN A 164 15.36 12.34 -11.26
N CYS A 165 14.61 13.29 -10.73
CA CYS A 165 14.53 14.62 -11.27
C CYS A 165 14.30 15.61 -10.14
N ASN A 166 15.04 16.70 -10.19
CA ASN A 166 14.79 17.85 -9.35
C ASN A 166 13.92 18.85 -10.14
N ILE A 167 12.77 19.22 -9.59
CA ILE A 167 11.93 20.27 -10.16
C ILE A 167 12.14 21.50 -9.27
N PRO A 168 12.83 22.55 -9.76
CA PRO A 168 13.02 23.78 -9.01
C PRO A 168 11.65 24.40 -8.66
N LEU A 169 11.52 24.85 -7.40
CA LEU A 169 10.32 25.55 -6.92
C LEU A 169 10.33 26.99 -7.45
N LYS A 170 9.96 27.16 -8.73
CA LYS A 170 9.78 28.45 -9.39
C LYS A 170 8.49 28.41 -10.20
N LYS A 171 7.91 29.56 -10.50
CA LYS A 171 6.75 29.61 -11.40
C LYS A 171 7.14 29.17 -12.82
N TYR A 172 6.47 28.12 -13.29
CA TYR A 172 6.59 27.64 -14.68
C TYR A 172 5.47 28.19 -15.55
N PHE A 173 4.27 28.40 -14.97
CA PHE A 173 3.09 28.87 -15.65
C PHE A 173 2.44 30.02 -14.89
N ASN A 174 1.66 30.83 -15.55
CA ASN A 174 0.68 31.69 -14.91
C ASN A 174 -0.42 30.76 -14.39
N SER A 175 -0.82 30.93 -13.14
CA SER A 175 -1.79 30.07 -12.46
C SER A 175 -2.98 29.79 -13.39
N GLY A 176 -3.20 28.51 -13.71
CA GLY A 176 -4.39 28.05 -14.40
C GLY A 176 -5.65 28.34 -13.59
N GLU A 177 -6.82 28.32 -14.21
CA GLU A 177 -8.09 28.49 -13.51
C GLU A 177 -8.33 27.29 -12.58
N LYS A 178 -8.52 27.60 -11.31
CA LYS A 178 -8.97 26.64 -10.32
C LYS A 178 -10.50 26.65 -10.29
N ASN A 179 -11.12 25.58 -10.79
CA ASN A 179 -12.57 25.50 -10.96
C ASN A 179 -13.25 24.58 -9.95
N THR A 180 -12.46 23.75 -9.21
CA THR A 180 -13.01 22.72 -8.29
C THR A 180 -12.23 22.69 -6.98
N ASN A 181 -12.81 22.07 -5.95
CA ASN A 181 -12.21 21.93 -4.63
C ASN A 181 -12.06 20.45 -4.26
N VAL A 182 -11.05 20.12 -3.45
CA VAL A 182 -10.86 18.75 -2.94
C VAL A 182 -12.10 18.21 -2.21
N LEU A 183 -12.92 19.08 -1.61
CA LEU A 183 -14.18 18.71 -0.97
C LEU A 183 -15.20 18.13 -1.96
N ASP A 184 -15.14 18.50 -3.23
CA ASP A 184 -16.03 17.98 -4.27
C ASP A 184 -15.83 16.46 -4.48
N LEU A 185 -14.67 15.94 -4.11
CA LEU A 185 -14.39 14.50 -4.13
C LEU A 185 -15.14 13.71 -3.07
N LYS A 186 -15.70 14.35 -2.03
CA LYS A 186 -16.43 13.70 -0.92
C LYS A 186 -15.67 12.49 -0.36
N LEU A 187 -14.37 12.68 -0.06
CA LEU A 187 -13.49 11.62 0.43
C LEU A 187 -13.66 11.35 1.92
N LEU A 188 -14.05 12.35 2.69
CA LEU A 188 -14.16 12.18 4.14
C LEU A 188 -15.39 11.33 4.49
N PRO A 189 -15.23 10.27 5.33
CA PRO A 189 -16.35 9.47 5.80
C PRO A 189 -17.39 10.29 6.54
N GLU A 190 -18.65 9.88 6.49
CA GLU A 190 -19.74 10.54 7.22
C GLU A 190 -19.57 10.50 8.74
N LYS A 191 -19.01 9.41 9.27
CA LYS A 191 -18.75 9.24 10.70
C LYS A 191 -17.34 9.71 11.07
N ASP A 192 -17.22 10.47 12.12
CA ASP A 192 -16.01 11.15 12.58
C ASP A 192 -14.92 10.25 13.19
N TRP A 193 -14.98 8.95 12.98
CA TRP A 193 -14.04 7.99 13.58
C TRP A 193 -12.57 8.21 13.15
N TYR A 194 -12.35 8.80 12.00
CA TYR A 194 -11.04 9.12 11.42
C TYR A 194 -10.38 10.37 12.00
N LYS A 195 -11.12 11.28 12.67
CA LYS A 195 -10.59 12.57 13.17
C LYS A 195 -9.39 12.42 14.10
N LYS A 196 -9.29 11.30 14.79
CA LYS A 196 -8.16 10.99 15.66
C LYS A 196 -6.87 10.69 14.91
N PHE A 197 -6.91 10.39 13.62
CA PHE A 197 -5.75 10.13 12.79
C PHE A 197 -4.83 11.34 12.65
N ASP A 198 -5.34 12.56 12.76
CA ASP A 198 -4.54 13.80 12.78
C ASP A 198 -3.46 13.83 13.89
N LYS A 199 -3.62 13.00 14.96
CA LYS A 199 -2.62 12.85 16.02
C LYS A 199 -1.41 12.01 15.60
N TYR A 200 -1.57 11.17 14.61
CA TYR A 200 -0.58 10.14 14.22
C TYR A 200 0.02 10.38 12.85
N TRP A 201 -0.69 11.09 11.97
CA TRP A 201 -0.34 11.24 10.57
C TRP A 201 -0.33 12.70 10.13
N GLN A 202 0.68 13.05 9.36
CA GLN A 202 0.81 14.34 8.69
C GLN A 202 1.07 14.09 7.20
N PRO A 203 0.01 13.81 6.38
CA PRO A 203 0.16 13.56 4.96
C PRO A 203 0.74 14.77 4.21
N GLY A 204 1.39 14.50 3.09
CA GLY A 204 2.02 15.47 2.22
C GLY A 204 3.51 15.23 2.03
N GLU A 205 4.03 15.57 0.83
CA GLU A 205 5.40 15.25 0.42
C GLU A 205 6.46 15.74 1.42
N ARG A 206 6.38 17.00 1.87
CA ARG A 206 7.38 17.60 2.77
C ARG A 206 7.47 16.83 4.10
N ASN A 207 6.32 16.61 4.74
CA ASN A 207 6.25 15.87 6.00
C ASN A 207 6.74 14.43 5.84
N SER A 208 6.41 13.81 4.72
CA SER A 208 6.81 12.44 4.41
C SER A 208 8.31 12.31 4.18
N LEU A 209 8.95 13.28 3.55
CA LEU A 209 10.40 13.34 3.39
C LEU A 209 11.10 13.60 4.74
N ASP A 210 10.57 14.48 5.57
CA ASP A 210 11.09 14.73 6.94
C ASP A 210 11.02 13.45 7.80
N ASN A 211 9.94 12.66 7.69
CA ASN A 211 9.81 11.37 8.36
C ASN A 211 10.84 10.35 7.86
N VAL A 212 11.12 10.31 6.56
CA VAL A 212 12.21 9.48 5.99
C VAL A 212 13.56 9.91 6.55
N ASP A 213 13.84 11.21 6.60
CA ASP A 213 15.11 11.75 7.12
C ASP A 213 15.29 11.40 8.59
N LYS A 214 14.27 11.62 9.39
CA LYS A 214 14.26 11.25 10.81
C LYS A 214 14.50 9.75 10.99
N PHE A 215 13.79 8.89 10.24
CA PHE A 215 13.99 7.44 10.31
C PHE A 215 15.42 7.03 9.96
N ILE A 216 15.99 7.58 8.87
CA ILE A 216 17.35 7.28 8.43
C ILE A 216 18.38 7.70 9.49
N GLN A 217 18.16 8.82 10.16
CA GLN A 217 19.09 9.37 11.17
C GLN A 217 18.99 8.64 12.51
N THR A 218 17.79 8.19 12.91
CA THR A 218 17.56 7.75 14.30
C THR A 218 17.30 6.25 14.43
N ASN A 219 16.60 5.61 13.48
CA ASN A 219 16.05 4.27 13.64
C ASN A 219 16.61 3.24 12.66
N LEU A 220 17.11 3.67 11.50
CA LEU A 220 17.58 2.74 10.46
C LEU A 220 18.70 1.83 10.96
N PHE A 221 19.65 2.34 11.76
CA PHE A 221 20.76 1.55 12.30
C PHE A 221 20.34 0.41 13.24
N LYS A 222 19.22 0.56 13.95
CA LYS A 222 18.69 -0.44 14.89
C LYS A 222 17.54 -1.27 14.30
N TYR A 223 17.19 -1.01 13.03
CA TYR A 223 16.01 -1.59 12.40
C TYR A 223 15.97 -3.12 12.43
N LYS A 224 17.10 -3.78 12.19
CA LYS A 224 17.23 -5.25 12.24
C LYS A 224 16.73 -5.84 13.55
N ASP A 225 17.15 -5.27 14.67
CA ASP A 225 16.94 -5.86 15.98
C ASP A 225 15.61 -5.44 16.62
N HIS A 226 15.08 -4.27 16.21
CA HIS A 226 13.91 -3.67 16.84
C HIS A 226 12.61 -3.71 16.02
N ARG A 227 12.70 -3.94 14.69
CA ARG A 227 11.54 -3.90 13.79
C ARG A 227 10.39 -4.85 14.12
N ASP A 228 10.64 -5.91 14.84
CA ASP A 228 9.65 -6.92 15.19
C ASP A 228 8.99 -6.68 16.55
N PHE A 229 9.53 -5.80 17.40
CA PHE A 229 8.95 -5.46 18.69
C PHE A 229 7.86 -4.40 18.51
N MET A 230 6.62 -4.76 18.85
CA MET A 230 5.45 -3.93 18.57
C MET A 230 5.38 -2.68 19.46
N SER A 231 6.03 -2.69 20.61
CA SER A 231 6.14 -1.54 21.51
C SER A 231 7.20 -0.52 21.08
N ASP A 232 8.12 -0.92 20.19
CA ASP A 232 9.24 -0.08 19.79
C ASP A 232 8.86 0.82 18.62
N ASP A 233 9.20 2.10 18.69
CA ASP A 233 9.05 3.03 17.57
C ASP A 233 10.25 2.91 16.61
N ALA A 234 10.46 1.70 16.07
CA ALA A 234 11.60 1.38 15.21
C ALA A 234 11.25 1.26 13.73
N THR A 235 9.98 1.38 13.38
CA THR A 235 9.52 1.31 11.99
C THR A 235 9.44 2.69 11.36
N ALA A 236 9.59 2.76 10.03
CA ALA A 236 9.60 4.04 9.31
C ALA A 236 8.23 4.72 9.23
N LYS A 237 7.12 3.97 9.35
CA LYS A 237 5.73 4.45 9.19
C LYS A 237 5.48 5.28 7.92
N ILE A 238 6.18 4.94 6.83
CA ILE A 238 6.08 5.65 5.53
C ILE A 238 5.24 4.89 4.49
N SER A 239 4.57 3.81 4.89
CA SER A 239 3.82 2.94 3.98
C SER A 239 2.69 3.67 3.25
N ALA A 240 1.96 4.55 3.94
CA ALA A 240 0.93 5.38 3.33
C ALA A 240 1.53 6.39 2.34
N ALA A 241 2.60 7.09 2.73
CA ALA A 241 3.29 8.04 1.87
C ALA A 241 3.82 7.39 0.56
N ILE A 242 4.34 6.17 0.66
CA ILE A 242 4.75 5.40 -0.53
C ILE A 242 3.53 4.96 -1.35
N ASN A 243 2.44 4.56 -0.71
CA ASN A 243 1.23 4.11 -1.40
C ASN A 243 0.59 5.22 -2.24
N PHE A 244 0.48 6.42 -1.69
CA PHE A 244 -0.04 7.58 -2.41
C PHE A 244 1.02 8.31 -3.23
N GLY A 245 2.27 7.86 -3.21
CA GLY A 245 3.34 8.40 -4.03
C GLY A 245 3.86 9.76 -3.58
N GLU A 246 3.68 10.15 -2.33
CA GLU A 246 4.34 11.31 -1.70
C GLU A 246 5.85 11.12 -1.65
N ILE A 247 6.29 9.86 -1.61
CA ILE A 247 7.69 9.45 -1.67
C ILE A 247 7.92 8.63 -2.94
N SER A 248 8.90 9.03 -3.75
CA SER A 248 9.37 8.20 -4.86
C SER A 248 10.08 6.95 -4.34
N THR A 249 9.51 5.77 -4.62
CA THR A 249 10.09 4.49 -4.20
C THR A 249 11.50 4.30 -4.79
N ALA A 250 11.71 4.71 -6.04
CA ALA A 250 13.00 4.62 -6.72
C ALA A 250 14.04 5.55 -6.08
N ALA A 251 13.68 6.80 -5.78
CA ALA A 251 14.57 7.74 -5.12
C ALA A 251 14.95 7.30 -3.69
N LEU A 252 13.97 6.77 -2.94
CA LEU A 252 14.24 6.21 -1.61
C LEU A 252 15.17 4.98 -1.69
N TYR A 253 14.94 4.08 -2.62
CA TYR A 253 15.80 2.91 -2.84
C TYR A 253 17.23 3.32 -3.14
N GLN A 254 17.43 4.26 -4.05
CA GLN A 254 18.76 4.78 -4.40
C GLN A 254 19.44 5.43 -3.20
N ARG A 255 18.73 6.26 -2.46
CA ARG A 255 19.25 6.90 -1.25
C ARG A 255 19.73 5.88 -0.21
N LEU A 256 18.97 4.80 -0.02
CA LEU A 256 19.35 3.72 0.89
C LEU A 256 20.53 2.91 0.37
N THR A 257 20.63 2.68 -0.93
CA THR A 257 21.76 2.00 -1.56
C THR A 257 23.04 2.83 -1.44
N GLN A 258 22.97 4.13 -1.67
CA GLN A 258 24.11 5.05 -1.45
C GLN A 258 24.54 5.04 0.02
N LYS A 259 23.56 5.05 0.94
CA LYS A 259 23.84 4.97 2.39
C LYS A 259 24.50 3.62 2.75
N LEU A 260 24.10 2.53 2.13
CA LEU A 260 24.69 1.20 2.34
C LEU A 260 26.19 1.20 1.99
N TYR A 261 26.57 1.79 0.85
CA TYR A 261 27.98 1.87 0.42
C TYR A 261 28.86 2.73 1.32
N SER A 262 28.27 3.67 2.05
CA SER A 262 28.98 4.57 2.98
C SER A 262 28.79 4.23 4.46
N ALA A 263 28.07 3.13 4.75
CA ALA A 263 27.72 2.75 6.12
C ALA A 263 28.89 2.06 6.83
N HIS A 264 28.95 2.22 8.14
CA HIS A 264 29.76 1.38 9.01
C HIS A 264 29.17 -0.04 9.06
N GLU A 265 29.98 -1.09 9.15
CA GLU A 265 29.57 -2.50 9.15
C GLU A 265 28.39 -2.81 10.10
N SER A 266 28.35 -2.16 11.27
CA SER A 266 27.27 -2.34 12.25
C SER A 266 25.88 -1.90 11.74
N CYS A 267 25.82 -1.03 10.72
CA CYS A 267 24.58 -0.50 10.14
C CYS A 267 24.18 -1.19 8.84
N GLU A 268 25.13 -1.80 8.12
CA GLU A 268 24.92 -2.38 6.79
C GLU A 268 23.77 -3.38 6.77
N LEU A 269 23.74 -4.30 7.72
CA LEU A 269 22.72 -5.34 7.78
C LEU A 269 21.32 -4.77 8.03
N SER A 270 21.18 -3.72 8.84
CA SER A 270 19.91 -3.03 9.07
C SER A 270 19.42 -2.35 7.79
N ILE A 271 20.29 -1.66 7.08
CA ILE A 271 19.98 -1.00 5.80
C ILE A 271 19.56 -2.05 4.76
N HIS A 272 20.33 -3.13 4.63
CA HIS A 272 20.01 -4.21 3.69
C HIS A 272 18.68 -4.88 3.98
N ILE A 273 18.35 -5.12 5.26
CA ILE A 273 17.04 -5.64 5.66
C ILE A 273 15.92 -4.65 5.31
N PHE A 274 16.14 -3.35 5.47
CA PHE A 274 15.14 -2.35 5.09
C PHE A 274 14.94 -2.30 3.56
N ILE A 275 16.02 -2.33 2.78
CA ILE A 275 15.98 -2.45 1.31
C ILE A 275 15.17 -3.68 0.89
N LYS A 276 15.36 -4.82 1.56
CA LYS A 276 14.54 -6.03 1.31
C LYS A 276 13.05 -5.84 1.59
N GLN A 277 12.66 -4.95 2.52
CA GLN A 277 11.22 -4.64 2.70
C GLN A 277 10.66 -3.85 1.51
N MET A 278 11.45 -2.97 0.92
CA MET A 278 11.06 -2.30 -0.33
C MET A 278 10.92 -3.31 -1.47
N ALA A 279 11.84 -4.26 -1.57
CA ALA A 279 11.75 -5.34 -2.57
C ALA A 279 10.54 -6.27 -2.35
N TRP A 280 10.09 -6.48 -1.12
CA TRP A 280 8.83 -7.19 -0.85
C TRP A 280 7.62 -6.41 -1.41
N ARG A 281 7.63 -5.08 -1.34
CA ARG A 281 6.61 -4.24 -1.97
C ARG A 281 6.61 -4.41 -3.50
N GLU A 282 7.80 -4.37 -4.11
CA GLU A 282 7.95 -4.61 -5.55
C GLU A 282 7.46 -6.02 -5.93
N PHE A 283 7.79 -7.03 -5.14
CA PHE A 283 7.33 -8.40 -5.37
C PHE A 283 5.81 -8.56 -5.26
N ALA A 284 5.17 -7.82 -4.34
CA ALA A 284 3.72 -7.83 -4.23
C ALA A 284 3.06 -7.24 -5.49
N LYS A 285 3.52 -6.09 -5.96
CA LYS A 285 3.05 -5.48 -7.21
C LYS A 285 3.34 -6.35 -8.43
N TYR A 286 4.54 -6.94 -8.49
CA TYR A 286 4.92 -7.90 -9.50
C TYR A 286 3.99 -9.13 -9.54
N THR A 287 3.68 -9.68 -8.39
CA THR A 287 2.79 -10.84 -8.27
C THR A 287 1.36 -10.49 -8.70
N LEU A 288 0.85 -9.33 -8.30
CA LEU A 288 -0.49 -8.87 -8.70
C LEU A 288 -0.57 -8.57 -10.20
N PHE A 289 0.49 -8.02 -10.80
CA PHE A 289 0.56 -7.79 -12.24
C PHE A 289 0.43 -9.09 -13.04
N HIS A 290 1.15 -10.14 -12.65
CA HIS A 290 1.10 -11.44 -13.33
C HIS A 290 -0.14 -12.28 -13.00
N ASN A 291 -0.82 -12.01 -11.89
CA ASN A 291 -2.00 -12.73 -11.42
C ASN A 291 -3.06 -11.72 -10.95
N SER A 292 -3.65 -11.03 -11.91
CA SER A 292 -4.47 -9.84 -11.70
C SER A 292 -5.74 -10.05 -10.86
N ASP A 293 -6.20 -11.27 -10.64
CA ASP A 293 -7.38 -11.61 -9.85
C ASP A 293 -7.05 -12.03 -8.40
N THR A 294 -5.76 -12.11 -8.04
CA THR A 294 -5.35 -12.52 -6.68
C THR A 294 -5.70 -11.51 -5.58
N TYR A 295 -6.21 -10.33 -5.90
CA TYR A 295 -6.73 -9.42 -4.87
C TYR A 295 -8.12 -9.83 -4.35
N PHE A 296 -8.83 -10.71 -5.04
CA PHE A 296 -10.15 -11.23 -4.63
C PHE A 296 -10.29 -12.75 -4.68
N LYS A 297 -9.31 -13.48 -5.26
CA LYS A 297 -9.26 -14.93 -5.30
C LYS A 297 -7.95 -15.46 -4.73
N SER A 298 -7.98 -16.65 -4.13
CA SER A 298 -6.77 -17.35 -3.72
C SER A 298 -5.94 -17.75 -4.95
N ALA A 299 -4.61 -17.52 -4.88
CA ALA A 299 -3.70 -17.95 -5.94
C ALA A 299 -3.69 -19.47 -6.12
N TYR A 300 -3.96 -20.22 -5.05
CA TYR A 300 -4.35 -21.63 -5.11
C TYR A 300 -5.88 -21.73 -5.11
N GLY A 301 -6.53 -21.78 -6.25
CA GLY A 301 -7.99 -21.77 -6.37
C GLY A 301 -8.72 -22.80 -5.51
N TYR A 302 -8.10 -23.97 -5.25
CA TYR A 302 -8.67 -24.98 -4.34
C TYR A 302 -8.77 -24.47 -2.88
N CYS A 303 -8.06 -23.43 -2.52
CA CYS A 303 -8.13 -22.81 -1.19
C CYS A 303 -9.37 -21.91 -0.99
N ASP A 304 -10.17 -21.66 -2.02
CA ASP A 304 -11.44 -20.91 -1.87
C ASP A 304 -12.63 -21.81 -1.52
N SER A 305 -12.39 -23.12 -1.29
CA SER A 305 -13.41 -24.08 -0.87
C SER A 305 -13.93 -23.84 0.54
N ASP A 306 -15.23 -23.95 0.75
CA ASP A 306 -15.91 -23.84 2.05
C ASP A 306 -15.41 -24.86 3.09
N VAL A 307 -14.79 -25.95 2.65
CA VAL A 307 -14.14 -26.91 3.56
C VAL A 307 -13.05 -26.27 4.41
N LEU A 308 -12.35 -25.27 3.85
CA LEU A 308 -11.30 -24.53 4.57
C LEU A 308 -11.86 -23.44 5.46
N TRP A 309 -12.97 -22.83 5.05
CA TRP A 309 -13.55 -21.62 5.64
C TRP A 309 -14.93 -21.89 6.25
N ASN A 310 -14.96 -22.23 7.53
CA ASN A 310 -16.17 -22.61 8.26
C ASN A 310 -16.49 -21.71 9.47
N GLY A 311 -15.80 -20.58 9.58
CA GLY A 311 -16.05 -19.60 10.64
C GLY A 311 -17.30 -18.75 10.33
N ASP A 312 -18.00 -18.35 11.41
CA ASP A 312 -19.23 -17.57 11.31
C ASP A 312 -19.03 -16.06 11.45
N ASP A 313 -20.09 -15.29 11.16
CA ASP A 313 -20.04 -13.83 11.17
C ASP A 313 -20.02 -13.27 12.61
N ILE A 314 -20.46 -14.00 13.64
CA ILE A 314 -20.39 -13.58 15.05
C ILE A 314 -18.93 -13.50 15.47
N LEU A 315 -18.14 -14.54 15.16
CA LEU A 315 -16.70 -14.57 15.44
C LEU A 315 -15.95 -13.48 14.67
N PHE A 316 -16.38 -13.17 13.44
CA PHE A 316 -15.81 -12.07 12.66
C PHE A 316 -16.08 -10.71 13.32
N GLU A 317 -17.30 -10.45 13.79
CA GLU A 317 -17.62 -9.19 14.48
C GLU A 317 -16.88 -9.05 15.81
N LEU A 318 -16.72 -10.13 16.58
CA LEU A 318 -15.92 -10.12 17.81
C LEU A 318 -14.46 -9.79 17.52
N TRP A 319 -13.88 -10.36 16.46
CA TRP A 319 -12.52 -10.04 16.01
C TRP A 319 -12.39 -8.56 15.59
N LYS A 320 -13.28 -8.05 14.75
CA LYS A 320 -13.29 -6.65 14.30
C LYS A 320 -13.40 -5.66 15.46
N THR A 321 -14.18 -6.00 16.48
CA THR A 321 -14.50 -5.12 17.60
C THR A 321 -13.59 -5.30 18.82
N SER A 322 -12.46 -6.03 18.66
CA SER A 322 -11.48 -6.26 19.75
C SER A 322 -12.09 -6.97 20.98
N LYS A 323 -12.92 -7.96 20.73
CA LYS A 323 -13.64 -8.73 21.76
C LYS A 323 -13.34 -10.22 21.67
N THR A 324 -12.09 -10.58 21.34
CA THR A 324 -11.69 -11.99 21.23
C THR A 324 -11.33 -12.62 22.57
N GLY A 325 -11.09 -11.83 23.61
CA GLY A 325 -10.58 -12.30 24.89
C GLY A 325 -9.10 -12.73 24.84
N ILE A 326 -8.39 -12.37 23.76
CA ILE A 326 -6.97 -12.62 23.57
C ILE A 326 -6.25 -11.27 23.51
N PRO A 327 -5.56 -10.84 24.59
CA PRO A 327 -5.09 -9.47 24.73
C PRO A 327 -4.27 -8.94 23.58
N ILE A 328 -3.37 -9.73 22.97
CA ILE A 328 -2.54 -9.30 21.85
C ILE A 328 -3.35 -9.07 20.56
N ILE A 329 -4.41 -9.86 20.33
CA ILE A 329 -5.32 -9.69 19.20
C ILE A 329 -6.14 -8.42 19.39
N ASP A 330 -6.75 -8.29 20.59
CA ASP A 330 -7.64 -7.16 20.90
C ASP A 330 -6.86 -5.83 20.90
N SER A 331 -5.63 -5.81 21.42
CA SER A 331 -4.75 -4.65 21.37
C SER A 331 -4.39 -4.25 19.94
N ALA A 332 -4.11 -5.23 19.07
CA ALA A 332 -3.77 -4.98 17.68
C ALA A 332 -4.96 -4.38 16.89
N MET A 333 -6.17 -4.88 17.14
CA MET A 333 -7.38 -4.35 16.53
C MET A 333 -7.75 -2.96 17.08
N GLN A 334 -7.44 -2.67 18.37
CA GLN A 334 -7.55 -1.32 18.90
C GLN A 334 -6.54 -0.36 18.28
N GLN A 335 -5.27 -0.78 18.08
CA GLN A 335 -4.30 0.04 17.35
C GLN A 335 -4.83 0.39 15.95
N LEU A 336 -5.35 -0.59 15.21
CA LEU A 336 -5.93 -0.35 13.88
C LEU A 336 -7.03 0.71 13.94
N ARG A 337 -7.93 0.58 14.89
CA ARG A 337 -9.05 1.52 15.08
C ARG A 337 -8.57 2.92 15.51
N GLU A 338 -7.52 3.01 16.31
CA GLU A 338 -7.01 4.27 16.86
C GLU A 338 -6.12 5.02 15.87
N GLU A 339 -5.20 4.32 15.20
CA GLU A 339 -4.18 4.93 14.37
C GLU A 339 -4.50 4.83 12.85
N GLY A 340 -5.53 4.06 12.44
CA GLY A 340 -5.70 3.68 11.02
C GLY A 340 -4.51 2.87 10.50
N TRP A 341 -3.72 2.27 11.39
CA TRP A 341 -2.51 1.54 11.07
C TRP A 341 -2.26 0.45 12.09
N MET A 342 -1.50 -0.56 11.69
CA MET A 342 -1.11 -1.65 12.58
C MET A 342 0.31 -2.08 12.30
N HIS A 343 1.08 -2.33 13.35
CA HIS A 343 2.44 -2.86 13.24
C HIS A 343 2.45 -4.17 12.43
N ASN A 344 3.45 -4.38 11.56
CA ASN A 344 3.50 -5.55 10.67
C ASN A 344 3.37 -6.90 11.42
N ARG A 345 4.03 -7.05 12.57
CA ARG A 345 3.93 -8.25 13.40
C ARG A 345 2.50 -8.48 13.88
N SER A 346 1.82 -7.42 14.30
CA SER A 346 0.42 -7.46 14.71
C SER A 346 -0.49 -7.88 13.56
N ARG A 347 -0.29 -7.34 12.35
CA ARG A 347 -1.05 -7.76 11.14
C ARG A 347 -0.95 -9.27 10.91
N MET A 348 0.26 -9.84 11.05
CA MET A 348 0.47 -11.29 10.88
C MET A 348 -0.26 -12.11 11.95
N ILE A 349 -0.24 -11.66 13.21
CA ILE A 349 -0.87 -12.35 14.34
C ILE A 349 -2.39 -12.36 14.18
N VAL A 350 -3.00 -11.20 13.95
CA VAL A 350 -4.47 -11.10 13.84
C VAL A 350 -5.01 -11.77 12.58
N ALA A 351 -4.26 -11.72 11.47
CA ALA A 351 -4.65 -12.40 10.24
C ALA A 351 -4.53 -13.93 10.38
N SER A 352 -3.49 -14.44 11.07
CA SER A 352 -3.36 -15.85 11.37
C SER A 352 -4.50 -16.33 12.28
N PHE A 353 -4.85 -15.55 13.30
CA PHE A 353 -5.94 -15.88 14.19
C PHE A 353 -7.28 -15.95 13.43
N LEU A 354 -7.59 -14.95 12.61
CA LEU A 354 -8.80 -14.94 11.80
C LEU A 354 -8.89 -16.17 10.88
N THR A 355 -7.85 -16.42 10.11
CA THR A 355 -7.87 -17.44 9.04
C THR A 355 -7.70 -18.86 9.56
N LYS A 356 -6.86 -19.06 10.58
CA LYS A 356 -6.53 -20.39 11.10
C LYS A 356 -7.43 -20.77 12.28
N ASN A 357 -7.46 -19.94 13.33
CA ASN A 357 -8.20 -20.28 14.54
C ASN A 357 -9.71 -20.10 14.34
N LEU A 358 -10.16 -18.99 13.73
CA LEU A 358 -11.58 -18.76 13.50
C LEU A 358 -12.12 -19.39 12.21
N GLY A 359 -11.25 -19.83 11.28
CA GLY A 359 -11.68 -20.43 10.02
C GLY A 359 -12.42 -19.47 9.08
N ILE A 360 -12.20 -18.17 9.23
CA ILE A 360 -12.85 -17.14 8.43
C ILE A 360 -12.02 -16.86 7.18
N HIS A 361 -12.71 -16.77 6.03
CA HIS A 361 -12.06 -16.55 4.73
C HIS A 361 -11.19 -15.30 4.75
N TRP A 362 -9.97 -15.43 4.23
CA TRP A 362 -8.97 -14.36 4.24
C TRP A 362 -9.46 -13.06 3.59
N LEU A 363 -10.32 -13.15 2.57
CA LEU A 363 -10.86 -11.99 1.85
C LEU A 363 -11.76 -11.12 2.76
N LYS A 364 -12.49 -11.69 3.74
CA LYS A 364 -13.26 -10.91 4.71
C LYS A 364 -12.32 -10.02 5.54
N GLY A 365 -11.21 -10.57 6.02
CA GLY A 365 -10.19 -9.82 6.74
C GLY A 365 -9.47 -8.79 5.85
N ALA A 366 -9.16 -9.15 4.60
CA ALA A 366 -8.52 -8.26 3.63
C ALA A 366 -9.41 -7.04 3.30
N LYS A 367 -10.72 -7.24 3.16
CA LYS A 367 -11.69 -6.14 2.96
C LYS A 367 -11.80 -5.24 4.19
N TRP A 368 -11.79 -5.82 5.39
CA TRP A 368 -11.78 -5.03 6.63
C TRP A 368 -10.51 -4.19 6.78
N PHE A 369 -9.34 -4.77 6.46
CA PHE A 369 -8.08 -4.02 6.46
C PHE A 369 -8.05 -2.95 5.38
N TRP A 370 -8.59 -3.24 4.20
CA TRP A 370 -8.70 -2.26 3.12
C TRP A 370 -9.44 -1.01 3.55
N ASP A 371 -10.52 -1.18 4.29
CA ASP A 371 -11.35 -0.08 4.77
C ASP A 371 -10.75 0.66 5.97
N SER A 372 -10.02 -0.05 6.83
CA SER A 372 -9.53 0.47 8.11
C SER A 372 -8.09 1.00 8.09
N LEU A 373 -7.30 0.71 7.04
CA LEU A 373 -5.90 1.10 6.96
C LEU A 373 -5.69 2.35 6.11
N VAL A 374 -4.95 3.34 6.62
CA VAL A 374 -4.50 4.52 5.86
C VAL A 374 -3.49 4.15 4.78
N ASP A 375 -2.79 3.03 4.93
CA ASP A 375 -1.76 2.52 4.01
C ASP A 375 -2.25 1.34 3.15
N ALA A 376 -3.55 1.18 2.98
CA ALA A 376 -4.13 0.10 2.20
C ALA A 376 -3.65 0.14 0.73
N ASP A 377 -2.79 -0.81 0.37
CA ASP A 377 -2.28 -1.05 -0.99
C ASP A 377 -2.82 -2.38 -1.49
N LEU A 378 -3.40 -2.43 -2.68
CA LEU A 378 -4.09 -3.62 -3.19
C LEU A 378 -3.17 -4.84 -3.27
N ALA A 379 -1.95 -4.64 -3.77
CA ALA A 379 -0.97 -5.72 -3.92
C ALA A 379 -0.46 -6.22 -2.57
N LEU A 380 -0.10 -5.28 -1.67
CA LEU A 380 0.45 -5.63 -0.35
C LEU A 380 -0.60 -6.23 0.56
N ASN A 381 -1.83 -5.70 0.54
CA ASN A 381 -2.92 -6.22 1.36
C ASN A 381 -3.28 -7.65 0.94
N SER A 382 -3.56 -7.88 -0.35
CA SER A 382 -3.91 -9.21 -0.85
C SER A 382 -2.79 -10.22 -0.66
N MET A 383 -1.54 -9.84 -0.99
CA MET A 383 -0.39 -10.71 -0.80
C MET A 383 -0.15 -11.05 0.69
N GLY A 384 -0.23 -10.06 1.58
CA GLY A 384 -0.04 -10.25 3.01
C GLY A 384 -1.06 -11.20 3.63
N TRP A 385 -2.33 -11.05 3.26
CA TRP A 385 -3.40 -11.93 3.70
C TRP A 385 -3.23 -13.36 3.18
N GLN A 386 -2.95 -13.54 1.89
CA GLN A 386 -2.70 -14.86 1.31
C GLN A 386 -1.43 -15.50 1.85
N TRP A 387 -0.38 -14.70 2.14
CA TRP A 387 0.85 -15.21 2.76
C TRP A 387 0.56 -15.82 4.12
N VAL A 388 -0.21 -15.14 4.97
CA VAL A 388 -0.59 -15.66 6.29
C VAL A 388 -1.58 -16.82 6.17
N ALA A 389 -2.56 -16.71 5.29
CA ALA A 389 -3.57 -17.75 5.06
C ALA A 389 -2.99 -19.04 4.46
N GLY A 390 -1.84 -18.99 3.80
CA GLY A 390 -1.23 -20.16 3.14
C GLY A 390 -1.92 -20.55 1.83
N THR A 391 -2.45 -19.57 1.10
CA THR A 391 -3.30 -19.78 -0.09
C THR A 391 -2.60 -19.42 -1.40
N ALA A 392 -1.28 -19.22 -1.38
CA ALA A 392 -0.51 -18.83 -2.55
C ALA A 392 0.88 -19.50 -2.60
N PRO A 393 1.55 -19.57 -3.78
CA PRO A 393 2.89 -20.16 -3.92
C PRO A 393 3.99 -19.48 -3.09
N TYR A 394 3.84 -18.18 -2.84
CA TYR A 394 4.75 -17.38 -2.02
C TYR A 394 4.47 -17.45 -0.52
N SER A 395 3.40 -18.14 -0.12
CA SER A 395 2.94 -18.12 1.27
C SER A 395 3.81 -18.95 2.22
N ALA A 396 3.69 -18.62 3.50
CA ALA A 396 4.10 -19.54 4.56
C ALA A 396 3.29 -20.84 4.47
N GLN A 397 3.90 -21.97 4.87
CA GLN A 397 3.16 -23.24 4.95
C GLN A 397 1.89 -23.05 5.79
N PHE A 398 0.79 -23.65 5.35
CA PHE A 398 -0.49 -23.53 6.06
C PHE A 398 -0.40 -23.98 7.53
N SER A 399 0.44 -24.96 7.83
CA SER A 399 0.71 -25.45 9.19
C SER A 399 1.36 -24.43 10.12
N ARG A 400 1.92 -23.33 9.57
CA ARG A 400 2.50 -22.24 10.34
C ARG A 400 1.40 -21.36 10.91
N ILE A 401 0.99 -21.62 12.14
CA ILE A 401 0.00 -20.84 12.89
C ILE A 401 0.74 -19.97 13.90
N PHE A 402 0.45 -18.67 13.90
CA PHE A 402 1.04 -17.74 14.86
C PHE A 402 0.28 -17.81 16.18
N ASN A 403 0.76 -18.66 17.11
CA ASN A 403 0.14 -18.79 18.43
C ASN A 403 0.23 -17.45 19.20
N PRO A 404 -0.89 -16.81 19.56
CA PRO A 404 -0.89 -15.47 20.17
C PRO A 404 -0.07 -15.40 21.47
N THR A 405 -0.13 -16.43 22.31
CA THR A 405 0.62 -16.47 23.57
C THR A 405 2.14 -16.49 23.33
N ILE A 406 2.60 -17.33 22.41
CA ILE A 406 4.03 -17.41 22.05
C ILE A 406 4.49 -16.10 21.40
N GLN A 407 3.65 -15.50 20.55
CA GLN A 407 3.98 -14.22 19.93
C GLN A 407 4.09 -13.08 20.97
N THR A 408 3.19 -13.03 21.95
CA THR A 408 3.26 -12.10 23.07
C THR A 408 4.55 -12.25 23.85
N GLN A 409 4.89 -13.47 24.26
CA GLN A 409 6.12 -13.76 25.01
C GLN A 409 7.38 -13.33 24.26
N LYS A 410 7.36 -13.43 22.92
CA LYS A 410 8.51 -13.11 22.10
C LYS A 410 8.62 -11.61 21.76
N TYR A 411 7.52 -10.93 21.48
CA TYR A 411 7.54 -9.59 20.86
C TYR A 411 6.89 -8.51 21.72
N ASP A 412 6.28 -8.86 22.84
CA ASP A 412 5.72 -7.94 23.84
C ASP A 412 5.85 -8.51 25.26
N LYS A 413 7.02 -9.06 25.59
CA LYS A 413 7.28 -9.76 26.86
C LYS A 413 6.89 -8.96 28.12
N LYS A 414 7.04 -7.64 28.07
CA LYS A 414 6.70 -6.73 29.18
C LYS A 414 5.25 -6.24 29.14
N GLY A 415 4.47 -6.63 28.11
CA GLY A 415 3.09 -6.18 27.92
C GLY A 415 2.94 -4.70 27.56
N ALA A 416 4.01 -4.05 27.13
CA ALA A 416 4.00 -2.61 26.88
C ALA A 416 3.06 -2.24 25.70
N TYR A 417 3.06 -3.03 24.63
CA TYR A 417 2.15 -2.86 23.51
C TYR A 417 0.69 -3.12 23.93
N ILE A 418 0.45 -4.23 24.64
CA ILE A 418 -0.89 -4.59 25.14
C ILE A 418 -1.43 -3.47 26.03
N ASN A 419 -0.65 -3.02 27.02
CA ASN A 419 -1.09 -1.97 27.94
C ASN A 419 -1.35 -0.62 27.28
N LYS A 420 -0.67 -0.33 26.16
CA LYS A 420 -0.85 0.92 25.39
C LYS A 420 -2.23 0.97 24.73
N TYR A 421 -2.68 -0.13 24.13
CA TYR A 421 -3.91 -0.15 23.32
C TYR A 421 -5.10 -0.83 24.00
N LEU A 422 -4.87 -1.66 25.02
CA LEU A 422 -5.91 -2.37 25.75
C LEU A 422 -5.73 -2.15 27.27
N PRO A 423 -6.32 -1.10 27.85
CA PRO A 423 -6.28 -0.87 29.29
C PRO A 423 -6.84 -2.06 30.06
N LYS A 424 -6.27 -2.35 31.23
CA LYS A 424 -6.60 -3.57 32.05
C LYS A 424 -8.09 -3.76 32.30
N GLN A 425 -8.86 -2.68 32.48
CA GLN A 425 -10.31 -2.73 32.69
C GLN A 425 -11.11 -3.26 31.48
N ASN A 426 -10.50 -3.27 30.30
CA ASN A 426 -11.15 -3.70 29.05
C ASN A 426 -10.72 -5.12 28.63
N ILE A 427 -9.90 -5.79 29.41
CA ILE A 427 -9.45 -7.15 29.09
C ILE A 427 -10.57 -8.13 29.41
N LEU A 428 -11.08 -8.79 28.37
CA LEU A 428 -11.97 -9.93 28.52
C LEU A 428 -11.16 -11.13 29.02
N THR A 429 -11.69 -11.85 30.00
CA THR A 429 -10.99 -12.97 30.65
C THR A 429 -11.17 -14.30 29.93
N THR A 430 -12.19 -14.42 29.09
CA THR A 430 -12.53 -15.67 28.40
C THR A 430 -12.29 -15.54 26.91
N PRO A 431 -11.34 -16.29 26.31
CA PRO A 431 -11.15 -16.35 24.87
C PRO A 431 -12.38 -16.92 24.15
N ILE A 432 -12.73 -16.35 22.99
CA ILE A 432 -13.85 -16.83 22.14
C ILE A 432 -13.64 -18.22 21.56
N VAL A 433 -12.38 -18.69 21.49
CA VAL A 433 -12.01 -20.05 21.08
C VAL A 433 -10.78 -20.53 21.86
N SER A 434 -10.68 -21.84 22.09
CA SER A 434 -9.44 -22.47 22.59
C SER A 434 -8.37 -22.37 21.50
N ILE A 435 -7.20 -21.80 21.82
CA ILE A 435 -6.10 -21.62 20.87
C ILE A 435 -5.56 -22.97 20.38
N SER A 436 -5.42 -23.97 21.28
CA SER A 436 -4.92 -25.30 20.93
C SER A 436 -5.88 -26.05 20.00
N ASP A 437 -7.16 -26.10 20.37
CA ASP A 437 -8.16 -26.91 19.68
C ASP A 437 -8.49 -26.30 18.31
N SER A 438 -8.62 -24.97 18.25
CA SER A 438 -8.84 -24.25 16.98
C SER A 438 -7.65 -24.39 16.03
N ALA A 439 -6.40 -24.39 16.53
CA ALA A 439 -5.22 -24.63 15.71
C ALA A 439 -5.16 -26.08 15.19
N HIS A 440 -5.59 -27.06 16.02
CA HIS A 440 -5.69 -28.46 15.59
C HIS A 440 -6.76 -28.62 14.49
N ALA A 441 -7.94 -28.05 14.70
CA ALA A 441 -9.02 -28.05 13.71
C ALA A 441 -8.60 -27.40 12.37
N ALA A 442 -7.84 -26.30 12.40
CA ALA A 442 -7.30 -25.69 11.18
C ALA A 442 -6.40 -26.65 10.39
N LYS A 443 -5.51 -27.37 11.06
CA LYS A 443 -4.65 -28.36 10.41
C LYS A 443 -5.44 -29.52 9.80
N GLN A 444 -6.52 -29.94 10.45
CA GLN A 444 -7.41 -30.99 9.92
C GLN A 444 -8.15 -30.51 8.66
N ARG A 445 -8.71 -29.29 8.68
CA ARG A 445 -9.35 -28.69 7.49
C ARG A 445 -8.39 -28.66 6.31
N TYR A 446 -7.15 -28.24 6.53
CA TYR A 446 -6.14 -28.19 5.47
C TYR A 446 -5.78 -29.57 4.93
N LYS A 447 -5.58 -30.57 5.81
CA LYS A 447 -5.34 -31.97 5.38
C LYS A 447 -6.48 -32.48 4.50
N LYS A 448 -7.73 -32.20 4.89
CA LYS A 448 -8.92 -32.61 4.11
C LYS A 448 -8.90 -31.97 2.71
N ILE A 449 -8.60 -30.68 2.59
CA ILE A 449 -8.55 -30.00 1.28
C ILE A 449 -7.43 -30.56 0.38
N ILE A 450 -6.27 -30.87 0.94
CA ILE A 450 -5.16 -31.46 0.19
C ILE A 450 -5.49 -32.89 -0.28
N SER A 451 -6.22 -33.67 0.50
CA SER A 451 -6.65 -35.02 0.10
C SER A 451 -7.75 -35.03 -0.97
N MET A 452 -8.40 -33.89 -1.23
CA MET A 452 -9.40 -33.71 -2.28
C MET A 452 -8.81 -33.18 -3.60
N LYS A 453 -7.51 -32.83 -3.60
CA LYS A 453 -6.75 -32.31 -4.75
C LYS A 453 -6.20 -33.47 -5.60
#